data_776e1d70c6013567653854dfbbc153d3
#
_entry.id   776e1d70c6013567653854dfbbc153d3
#
_cell.length_a   1.000
_cell.length_b   1.000
_cell.length_c   1.000
_cell.angle_alpha   90.00
_cell.angle_beta   90.00
_cell.angle_gamma   90.00
#
_symmetry.space_group_name_H-M   'P 1'
#
loop_
_entity.id
_entity.type
_entity.pdbx_description
1 polymer ?
#
loop_
_entity_poly.entity_id
_entity_poly.type
_entity_poly.pdbx_seq_one_letter_code
_entity_poly.pdbx_strand_id
1 'polypeptide(L)'
;MPPKTRASAAPAPAGGSPARALLIMLVASTAMAVAQQFLVKLGATHKTTLSVSWTMYLADVLLSLGTGTPRRKRALAPRLRAAATLVPALDVAGCVLAYGSLERLGAGPFTLYFSAILPVSAMFSRVVLGKRLSGQQALGILAVTAGLVTRSWLSNASALGDDALGIALALASTVAYAGRTVCMEWVQGQPGDVTGAELSASIGRWGFIALSAWQLGYTVPRWASLVSAPSAAAGVTAARAAVNHAAYVTTRAAFVLSQNEVIRTAGATGVGLVTAVRSVAVGLVSSFLFCGTMPSQCLSTVQLACAAVVVGGGVTYALAAAPSRARRSKAD
;
A
#
# COMPACT_ATOMS: atom_id res chain seq x y z
N MET A 1 -10.82 30.03 -22.78
CA MET A 1 -9.92 29.60 -21.72
C MET A 1 -10.52 30.01 -20.39
N PRO A 2 -10.94 29.13 -19.49
CA PRO A 2 -11.38 29.51 -18.16
C PRO A 2 -10.16 29.97 -17.34
N PRO A 3 -10.32 30.95 -16.42
CA PRO A 3 -9.22 31.48 -15.63
C PRO A 3 -8.61 30.37 -14.77
N LYS A 4 -7.28 30.26 -14.77
CA LYS A 4 -6.52 29.42 -13.85
C LYS A 4 -6.72 29.98 -12.43
N THR A 5 -7.73 29.53 -11.72
CA THR A 5 -7.82 29.72 -10.28
C THR A 5 -6.62 29.05 -9.65
N ARG A 6 -5.65 29.88 -9.21
CA ARG A 6 -4.61 29.46 -8.27
C ARG A 6 -5.32 28.80 -7.11
N ALA A 7 -5.25 27.47 -7.02
CA ALA A 7 -5.65 26.78 -5.82
C ALA A 7 -4.78 27.35 -4.69
N SER A 8 -5.39 28.19 -3.86
CA SER A 8 -4.80 28.64 -2.61
C SER A 8 -4.45 27.38 -1.83
N ALA A 9 -3.15 27.15 -1.69
CA ALA A 9 -2.66 26.06 -0.86
C ALA A 9 -3.23 26.29 0.54
N ALA A 10 -4.11 25.41 0.98
CA ALA A 10 -4.61 25.42 2.34
C ALA A 10 -3.41 25.45 3.30
N PRO A 11 -3.44 26.26 4.36
CA PRO A 11 -2.35 26.35 5.32
C PRO A 11 -2.08 24.96 5.88
N ALA A 12 -0.82 24.50 5.76
CA ALA A 12 -0.38 23.25 6.32
C ALA A 12 -0.64 23.28 7.84
N PRO A 13 -1.46 22.38 8.40
CA PRO A 13 -1.70 22.37 9.83
C PRO A 13 -0.36 22.16 10.56
N ALA A 14 -0.14 22.95 11.58
CA ALA A 14 1.02 22.89 12.46
C ALA A 14 1.17 21.47 13.03
N GLY A 15 2.34 20.83 12.85
CA GLY A 15 2.71 19.78 13.78
C GLY A 15 3.52 18.57 13.35
N GLY A 16 3.71 18.23 12.09
CA GLY A 16 4.51 17.02 11.77
C GLY A 16 5.51 17.24 10.64
N SER A 17 6.78 16.87 10.84
CA SER A 17 7.71 16.86 9.71
C SER A 17 7.33 15.73 8.75
N PRO A 18 7.32 15.96 7.41
CA PRO A 18 7.05 14.91 6.42
C PRO A 18 7.94 13.67 6.62
N ALA A 19 9.20 13.86 7.01
CA ALA A 19 10.14 12.79 7.30
C ALA A 19 9.67 11.89 8.46
N ARG A 20 9.10 12.45 9.52
CA ARG A 20 8.55 11.68 10.64
C ARG A 20 7.36 10.84 10.18
N ALA A 21 6.45 11.41 9.39
CA ALA A 21 5.28 10.69 8.86
C ALA A 21 5.71 9.52 7.96
N LEU A 22 6.68 9.74 7.07
CA LEU A 22 7.26 8.70 6.21
C LEU A 22 7.89 7.57 7.03
N LEU A 23 8.66 7.89 8.08
CA LEU A 23 9.30 6.89 8.93
C LEU A 23 8.27 6.06 9.71
N ILE A 24 7.26 6.70 10.31
CA ILE A 24 6.19 5.99 11.03
C ILE A 24 5.43 5.06 10.08
N MET A 25 5.11 5.52 8.88
CA MET A 25 4.46 4.69 7.88
C MET A 25 5.35 3.53 7.44
N LEU A 26 6.66 3.73 7.29
CA LEU A 26 7.61 2.66 6.93
C LEU A 26 7.60 1.56 8.00
N VAL A 27 7.71 1.93 9.27
CA VAL A 27 7.68 0.97 10.40
C VAL A 27 6.34 0.24 10.45
N ALA A 28 5.22 0.97 10.42
CA ALA A 28 3.88 0.38 10.48
C ALA A 28 3.60 -0.55 9.29
N SER A 29 3.99 -0.14 8.07
CA SER A 29 3.80 -0.95 6.88
C SER A 29 4.69 -2.19 6.85
N THR A 30 5.91 -2.11 7.39
CA THR A 30 6.81 -3.26 7.53
C THR A 30 6.25 -4.25 8.54
N ALA A 31 5.80 -3.79 9.72
CA ALA A 31 5.18 -4.63 10.73
C ALA A 31 3.91 -5.32 10.18
N MET A 32 3.06 -4.58 9.45
CA MET A 32 1.88 -5.15 8.79
C MET A 32 2.27 -6.24 7.77
N ALA A 33 3.29 -6.00 6.95
CA ALA A 33 3.71 -6.98 5.95
C ALA A 33 4.30 -8.24 6.60
N VAL A 34 5.03 -8.12 7.70
CA VAL A 34 5.54 -9.26 8.48
C VAL A 34 4.38 -10.04 9.10
N ALA A 35 3.41 -9.36 9.72
CA ALA A 35 2.21 -10.01 10.27
C ALA A 35 1.41 -10.73 9.17
N GLN A 36 1.29 -10.14 7.98
CA GLN A 36 0.69 -10.78 6.82
C GLN A 36 1.45 -12.06 6.40
N GLN A 37 2.78 -12.04 6.39
CA GLN A 37 3.58 -13.23 6.09
C GLN A 37 3.36 -14.34 7.10
N PHE A 38 3.24 -14.02 8.39
CA PHE A 38 2.89 -15.00 9.40
C PHE A 38 1.51 -15.64 9.14
N LEU A 39 0.49 -14.84 8.76
CA LEU A 39 -0.82 -15.35 8.40
C LEU A 39 -0.77 -16.29 7.19
N VAL A 40 -0.07 -15.90 6.14
CA VAL A 40 0.08 -16.74 4.93
C VAL A 40 0.84 -18.03 5.24
N LYS A 41 1.93 -17.94 6.05
CA LYS A 41 2.75 -19.10 6.42
C LYS A 41 2.07 -20.07 7.39
N LEU A 42 1.08 -19.60 8.17
CA LEU A 42 0.27 -20.50 8.97
C LEU A 42 -0.40 -21.60 8.14
N GLY A 43 -0.72 -21.33 6.88
CA GLY A 43 -1.39 -22.31 6.01
C GLY A 43 -2.80 -22.69 6.50
N ALA A 44 -3.38 -21.89 7.42
CA ALA A 44 -4.66 -22.19 8.04
C ALA A 44 -5.85 -22.12 7.08
N THR A 45 -5.67 -21.47 5.92
CA THR A 45 -6.74 -21.33 4.91
C THR A 45 -6.18 -21.46 3.52
N HIS A 46 -6.98 -22.01 2.61
CA HIS A 46 -6.59 -22.03 1.19
C HIS A 46 -6.54 -20.61 0.62
N LYS A 47 -5.58 -20.34 -0.27
CA LYS A 47 -5.35 -19.00 -0.85
C LYS A 47 -6.58 -18.37 -1.51
N THR A 48 -7.44 -19.19 -2.14
CA THR A 48 -8.67 -18.71 -2.80
C THR A 48 -9.72 -18.16 -1.85
N THR A 49 -9.58 -18.37 -0.54
CA THR A 49 -10.50 -17.80 0.46
C THR A 49 -10.38 -16.29 0.57
N LEU A 50 -9.27 -15.69 0.15
CA LEU A 50 -8.96 -14.26 0.34
C LEU A 50 -9.10 -13.82 1.82
N SER A 51 -8.88 -14.75 2.77
CA SER A 51 -9.08 -14.51 4.21
C SER A 51 -8.23 -13.36 4.74
N VAL A 52 -7.00 -13.22 4.26
CA VAL A 52 -6.10 -12.13 4.65
C VAL A 52 -6.64 -10.77 4.18
N SER A 53 -7.17 -10.69 2.96
CA SER A 53 -7.80 -9.46 2.45
C SER A 53 -9.10 -9.13 3.17
N TRP A 54 -9.90 -10.14 3.50
CA TRP A 54 -11.09 -9.95 4.32
C TRP A 54 -10.73 -9.38 5.70
N THR A 55 -9.70 -9.92 6.36
CA THR A 55 -9.18 -9.40 7.63
C THR A 55 -8.65 -7.97 7.49
N MET A 56 -8.02 -7.64 6.36
CA MET A 56 -7.56 -6.28 6.06
C MET A 56 -8.71 -5.27 6.08
N TYR A 57 -9.80 -5.56 5.39
CA TYR A 57 -10.97 -4.67 5.35
C TYR A 57 -11.75 -4.68 6.67
N LEU A 58 -11.77 -5.81 7.39
CA LEU A 58 -12.30 -5.86 8.76
C LEU A 58 -11.52 -4.90 9.68
N ALA A 59 -10.19 -4.87 9.59
CA ALA A 59 -9.37 -3.93 10.36
C ALA A 59 -9.72 -2.46 10.04
N ASP A 60 -9.93 -2.13 8.76
CA ASP A 60 -10.29 -0.78 8.33
C ASP A 60 -11.70 -0.39 8.85
N VAL A 61 -12.66 -1.33 8.91
CA VAL A 61 -13.98 -1.13 9.53
C VAL A 61 -13.86 -0.91 11.03
N LEU A 62 -13.14 -1.78 11.74
CA LEU A 62 -12.94 -1.66 13.19
C LEU A 62 -12.26 -0.34 13.57
N LEU A 63 -11.25 0.08 12.79
CA LEU A 63 -10.60 1.37 12.95
C LEU A 63 -11.61 2.51 12.79
N SER A 64 -12.49 2.46 11.79
CA SER A 64 -13.49 3.49 11.54
C SER A 64 -14.51 3.62 12.66
N LEU A 65 -14.87 2.50 13.31
CA LEU A 65 -15.75 2.48 14.48
C LEU A 65 -15.06 3.07 15.72
N GLY A 66 -13.78 2.72 15.92
CA GLY A 66 -12.99 3.19 17.07
C GLY A 66 -12.63 4.67 17.00
N THR A 67 -12.41 5.22 15.80
CA THR A 67 -12.05 6.64 15.61
C THR A 67 -13.25 7.57 15.52
N GLY A 68 -14.48 7.02 15.53
CA GLY A 68 -15.70 7.82 15.49
C GLY A 68 -15.74 8.74 14.28
N THR A 69 -15.58 8.20 13.07
CA THR A 69 -15.58 9.03 11.83
C THR A 69 -16.82 9.95 11.83
N PRO A 70 -16.64 11.26 11.81
CA PRO A 70 -17.76 12.19 11.93
C PRO A 70 -18.73 11.98 10.78
N ARG A 71 -19.99 11.74 11.11
CA ARG A 71 -21.04 11.62 10.10
C ARG A 71 -21.20 12.95 9.42
N ARG A 72 -20.86 13.01 8.16
CA ARG A 72 -20.87 14.24 7.40
C ARG A 72 -22.25 14.85 7.34
N LYS A 73 -22.37 16.12 7.76
CA LYS A 73 -23.62 16.88 7.73
C LYS A 73 -23.90 17.54 6.37
N ARG A 74 -22.91 17.67 5.50
CA ARG A 74 -23.02 18.42 4.24
C ARG A 74 -22.91 17.51 3.01
N ALA A 75 -23.80 17.69 2.04
CA ALA A 75 -23.70 16.95 0.78
C ALA A 75 -22.46 17.37 -0.01
N LEU A 76 -21.74 16.39 -0.55
CA LEU A 76 -20.61 16.61 -1.43
C LEU A 76 -21.06 17.13 -2.79
N ALA A 77 -20.29 18.03 -3.39
CA ALA A 77 -20.42 18.35 -4.80
C ALA A 77 -20.36 17.06 -5.66
N PRO A 78 -21.13 16.96 -6.75
CA PRO A 78 -21.22 15.72 -7.54
C PRO A 78 -19.88 15.15 -7.98
N ARG A 79 -18.95 15.98 -8.43
CA ARG A 79 -17.58 15.57 -8.82
C ARG A 79 -16.78 15.00 -7.65
N LEU A 80 -16.87 15.65 -6.49
CA LEU A 80 -16.16 15.21 -5.29
C LEU A 80 -16.75 13.90 -4.75
N ARG A 81 -18.07 13.73 -4.85
CA ARG A 81 -18.75 12.47 -4.52
C ARG A 81 -18.30 11.33 -5.43
N ALA A 82 -18.29 11.56 -6.76
CA ALA A 82 -17.82 10.57 -7.72
C ALA A 82 -16.37 10.14 -7.44
N ALA A 83 -15.48 11.10 -7.18
CA ALA A 83 -14.09 10.77 -6.83
C ALA A 83 -13.99 10.01 -5.50
N ALA A 84 -14.75 10.39 -4.48
CA ALA A 84 -14.77 9.69 -3.19
C ALA A 84 -15.33 8.26 -3.29
N THR A 85 -16.25 7.98 -4.23
CA THR A 85 -16.73 6.61 -4.53
C THR A 85 -15.76 5.81 -5.39
N LEU A 86 -14.95 6.47 -6.22
CA LEU A 86 -13.93 5.82 -7.04
C LEU A 86 -12.79 5.25 -6.17
N VAL A 87 -12.47 5.88 -5.05
CA VAL A 87 -11.38 5.44 -4.15
C VAL A 87 -11.58 3.99 -3.67
N PRO A 88 -12.70 3.59 -3.03
CA PRO A 88 -12.90 2.20 -2.62
C PRO A 88 -13.02 1.25 -3.81
N ALA A 89 -13.58 1.68 -4.94
CA ALA A 89 -13.67 0.84 -6.14
C ALA A 89 -12.27 0.49 -6.68
N LEU A 90 -11.36 1.46 -6.76
CA LEU A 90 -9.98 1.24 -7.16
C LEU A 90 -9.21 0.36 -6.15
N ASP A 91 -9.50 0.50 -4.85
CA ASP A 91 -8.84 -0.33 -3.83
C ASP A 91 -9.28 -1.80 -3.93
N VAL A 92 -10.58 -2.06 -4.03
CA VAL A 92 -11.11 -3.43 -4.17
C VAL A 92 -10.67 -4.05 -5.49
N ALA A 93 -10.75 -3.31 -6.60
CA ALA A 93 -10.25 -3.78 -7.89
C ALA A 93 -8.76 -4.10 -7.83
N GLY A 94 -7.94 -3.19 -7.26
CA GLY A 94 -6.51 -3.40 -7.06
C GLY A 94 -6.21 -4.64 -6.22
N CYS A 95 -6.99 -4.89 -5.17
CA CYS A 95 -6.87 -6.06 -4.32
C CYS A 95 -7.15 -7.35 -5.09
N VAL A 96 -8.25 -7.44 -5.81
CA VAL A 96 -8.64 -8.63 -6.60
C VAL A 96 -7.61 -8.92 -7.70
N LEU A 97 -7.19 -7.90 -8.43
CA LEU A 97 -6.17 -8.01 -9.48
C LEU A 97 -4.82 -8.46 -8.92
N ALA A 98 -4.41 -7.91 -7.76
CA ALA A 98 -3.18 -8.31 -7.07
C ALA A 98 -3.19 -9.79 -6.69
N TYR A 99 -4.30 -10.28 -6.13
CA TYR A 99 -4.43 -11.69 -5.77
C TYR A 99 -4.43 -12.59 -6.99
N GLY A 100 -5.15 -12.23 -8.06
CA GLY A 100 -5.13 -12.96 -9.32
C GLY A 100 -3.74 -13.06 -9.93
N SER A 101 -2.95 -11.99 -9.83
CA SER A 101 -1.54 -11.99 -10.25
C SER A 101 -0.65 -12.84 -9.35
N LEU A 102 -0.79 -12.68 -8.01
CA LEU A 102 -0.02 -13.46 -7.04
C LEU A 102 -0.23 -14.98 -7.18
N GLU A 103 -1.44 -15.38 -7.52
CA GLU A 103 -1.77 -16.78 -7.75
C GLU A 103 -1.03 -17.37 -8.96
N ARG A 104 -0.87 -16.56 -10.02
CA ARG A 104 -0.25 -16.96 -11.28
C ARG A 104 1.27 -16.86 -11.26
N LEU A 105 1.78 -15.69 -10.88
CA LEU A 105 3.20 -15.36 -10.93
C LEU A 105 3.96 -15.79 -9.67
N GLY A 106 3.26 -15.96 -8.55
CA GLY A 106 3.91 -16.02 -7.24
C GLY A 106 4.36 -14.65 -6.72
N ALA A 107 4.85 -14.63 -5.47
CA ALA A 107 5.14 -13.38 -4.77
C ALA A 107 6.36 -12.61 -5.35
N GLY A 108 7.36 -13.33 -5.84
CA GLY A 108 8.59 -12.71 -6.36
C GLY A 108 8.33 -11.85 -7.61
N PRO A 109 7.90 -12.44 -8.73
CA PRO A 109 7.57 -11.69 -9.94
C PRO A 109 6.47 -10.64 -9.73
N PHE A 110 5.43 -10.95 -8.93
CA PHE A 110 4.42 -9.95 -8.59
C PHE A 110 5.04 -8.69 -7.97
N THR A 111 5.94 -8.85 -6.99
CA THR A 111 6.59 -7.73 -6.31
C THR A 111 7.40 -6.87 -7.28
N LEU A 112 8.01 -7.47 -8.30
CA LEU A 112 8.72 -6.76 -9.37
C LEU A 112 7.79 -5.80 -10.10
N TYR A 113 6.70 -6.31 -10.65
CA TYR A 113 5.76 -5.48 -11.41
C TYR A 113 5.04 -4.47 -10.53
N PHE A 114 4.71 -4.86 -9.29
CA PHE A 114 4.11 -3.97 -8.31
C PHE A 114 5.03 -2.83 -7.86
N SER A 115 6.35 -2.97 -7.98
CA SER A 115 7.30 -1.90 -7.67
C SER A 115 7.17 -0.67 -8.59
N ALA A 116 6.53 -0.84 -9.76
CA ALA A 116 6.16 0.27 -10.64
C ALA A 116 5.14 1.25 -10.01
N ILE A 117 4.60 0.96 -8.82
CA ILE A 117 3.66 1.84 -8.12
C ILE A 117 4.25 3.24 -7.87
N LEU A 118 5.55 3.35 -7.62
CA LEU A 118 6.21 4.64 -7.38
C LEU A 118 6.24 5.52 -8.65
N PRO A 119 6.80 5.08 -9.79
CA PRO A 119 6.78 5.89 -11.00
C PRO A 119 5.36 6.13 -11.53
N VAL A 120 4.44 5.17 -11.41
CA VAL A 120 3.03 5.35 -11.81
C VAL A 120 2.34 6.39 -10.93
N SER A 121 2.53 6.36 -9.61
CA SER A 121 1.99 7.37 -8.70
C SER A 121 2.57 8.76 -8.98
N ALA A 122 3.85 8.85 -9.30
CA ALA A 122 4.50 10.11 -9.67
C ALA A 122 3.94 10.68 -10.98
N MET A 123 3.73 9.82 -11.99
CA MET A 123 3.10 10.19 -13.26
C MET A 123 1.66 10.68 -13.04
N PHE A 124 0.85 9.93 -12.31
CA PHE A 124 -0.53 10.33 -12.00
C PHE A 124 -0.60 11.62 -11.19
N SER A 125 0.30 11.82 -10.21
CA SER A 125 0.39 13.07 -9.46
C SER A 125 0.73 14.25 -10.36
N ARG A 126 1.56 14.06 -11.39
CA ARG A 126 1.85 15.10 -12.37
C ARG A 126 0.65 15.42 -13.27
N VAL A 127 -0.05 14.40 -13.75
CA VAL A 127 -1.16 14.55 -14.70
C VAL A 127 -2.42 15.07 -13.99
N VAL A 128 -2.79 14.46 -12.87
CA VAL A 128 -4.06 14.75 -12.15
C VAL A 128 -3.94 15.94 -11.22
N LEU A 129 -2.82 16.04 -10.48
CA LEU A 129 -2.62 17.09 -9.48
C LEU A 129 -1.77 18.26 -10.00
N GLY A 130 -1.24 18.18 -11.22
CA GLY A 130 -0.37 19.21 -11.79
C GLY A 130 0.97 19.39 -11.07
N LYS A 131 1.38 18.42 -10.24
CA LYS A 131 2.61 18.51 -9.46
C LYS A 131 3.84 18.37 -10.35
N ARG A 132 4.82 19.25 -10.15
CA ARG A 132 6.11 19.15 -10.80
C ARG A 132 7.13 18.52 -9.86
N LEU A 133 7.79 17.47 -10.31
CA LEU A 133 8.90 16.86 -9.60
C LEU A 133 10.16 17.70 -9.79
N SER A 134 10.93 17.88 -8.73
CA SER A 134 12.30 18.42 -8.87
C SER A 134 13.21 17.38 -9.51
N GLY A 135 14.34 17.82 -10.11
CA GLY A 135 15.31 16.90 -10.69
C GLY A 135 15.84 15.87 -9.66
N GLN A 136 16.05 16.29 -8.42
CA GLN A 136 16.48 15.40 -7.34
C GLN A 136 15.40 14.38 -6.95
N GLN A 137 14.11 14.77 -6.95
CA GLN A 137 13.01 13.83 -6.75
C GLN A 137 12.92 12.80 -7.88
N ALA A 138 13.09 13.25 -9.14
CA ALA A 138 13.10 12.36 -10.29
C ALA A 138 14.28 11.36 -10.21
N LEU A 139 15.47 11.83 -9.84
CA LEU A 139 16.65 10.97 -9.64
C LEU A 139 16.40 9.94 -8.53
N GLY A 140 15.81 10.35 -7.40
CA GLY A 140 15.44 9.44 -6.31
C GLY A 140 14.47 8.35 -6.77
N ILE A 141 13.44 8.70 -7.54
CA ILE A 141 12.48 7.75 -8.12
C ILE A 141 13.18 6.76 -9.06
N LEU A 142 14.05 7.27 -9.94
CA LEU A 142 14.80 6.42 -10.87
C LEU A 142 15.73 5.45 -10.13
N ALA A 143 16.45 5.90 -9.10
CA ALA A 143 17.32 5.05 -8.30
C ALA A 143 16.53 3.96 -7.57
N VAL A 144 15.40 4.30 -6.92
CA VAL A 144 14.51 3.33 -6.28
C VAL A 144 14.01 2.31 -7.29
N THR A 145 13.51 2.77 -8.44
CA THR A 145 12.95 1.88 -9.47
C THR A 145 14.01 0.95 -10.03
N ALA A 146 15.19 1.48 -10.37
CA ALA A 146 16.30 0.69 -10.89
C ALA A 146 16.75 -0.38 -9.87
N GLY A 147 16.93 0.00 -8.60
CA GLY A 147 17.33 -0.94 -7.54
C GLY A 147 16.30 -2.08 -7.34
N LEU A 148 15.00 -1.75 -7.39
CA LEU A 148 13.93 -2.76 -7.27
C LEU A 148 13.86 -3.68 -8.48
N VAL A 149 13.95 -3.14 -9.69
CA VAL A 149 13.95 -3.91 -10.94
C VAL A 149 15.15 -4.86 -10.98
N THR A 150 16.36 -4.35 -10.71
CA THR A 150 17.58 -5.16 -10.70
C THR A 150 17.50 -6.27 -9.66
N ARG A 151 17.07 -5.94 -8.43
CA ARG A 151 16.89 -6.92 -7.37
C ARG A 151 15.93 -8.04 -7.78
N SER A 152 14.78 -7.67 -8.33
CA SER A 152 13.75 -8.64 -8.69
C SER A 152 14.15 -9.48 -9.90
N TRP A 153 14.83 -8.89 -10.88
CA TRP A 153 15.33 -9.61 -12.03
C TRP A 153 16.37 -10.65 -11.62
N LEU A 154 17.33 -10.29 -10.80
CA LEU A 154 18.35 -11.20 -10.29
C LEU A 154 17.79 -12.32 -9.40
N SER A 155 16.69 -12.04 -8.67
CA SER A 155 16.04 -13.03 -7.81
C SER A 155 15.12 -14.00 -8.58
N ASN A 156 14.62 -13.60 -9.75
CA ASN A 156 13.56 -14.30 -10.47
C ASN A 156 13.87 -14.53 -11.95
N ALA A 157 15.12 -14.41 -12.37
CA ALA A 157 15.52 -14.54 -13.78
C ALA A 157 15.06 -15.87 -14.42
N SER A 158 14.98 -16.94 -13.62
CA SER A 158 14.46 -18.24 -14.03
C SER A 158 12.94 -18.40 -13.87
N ALA A 159 12.27 -17.47 -13.17
CA ALA A 159 10.85 -17.52 -12.83
C ALA A 159 10.03 -16.42 -13.50
N LEU A 160 10.63 -15.61 -14.38
CA LEU A 160 9.92 -14.69 -15.28
C LEU A 160 9.19 -15.55 -16.32
N GLY A 161 8.13 -16.24 -15.86
CA GLY A 161 7.32 -17.10 -16.70
C GLY A 161 6.55 -16.33 -17.74
N ASP A 162 6.26 -16.99 -18.86
CA ASP A 162 5.49 -16.48 -20.00
C ASP A 162 4.00 -16.19 -19.70
N ASP A 163 3.60 -16.04 -18.42
CA ASP A 163 2.21 -15.76 -18.06
C ASP A 163 1.89 -14.26 -18.23
N ALA A 164 1.63 -13.88 -19.49
CA ALA A 164 1.24 -12.54 -19.87
C ALA A 164 0.01 -12.03 -19.10
N LEU A 165 -0.94 -12.91 -18.76
CA LEU A 165 -2.11 -12.53 -17.98
C LEU A 165 -1.74 -12.18 -16.54
N GLY A 166 -0.88 -12.97 -15.90
CA GLY A 166 -0.37 -12.67 -14.56
C GLY A 166 0.34 -11.32 -14.50
N ILE A 167 1.16 -11.00 -15.50
CA ILE A 167 1.85 -9.71 -15.65
C ILE A 167 0.83 -8.58 -15.83
N ALA A 168 -0.13 -8.74 -16.73
CA ALA A 168 -1.17 -7.74 -16.97
C ALA A 168 -1.97 -7.44 -15.69
N LEU A 169 -2.33 -8.46 -14.91
CA LEU A 169 -3.01 -8.31 -13.62
C LEU A 169 -2.15 -7.56 -12.60
N ALA A 170 -0.83 -7.85 -12.54
CA ALA A 170 0.09 -7.13 -11.65
C ALA A 170 0.17 -5.64 -11.99
N LEU A 171 0.34 -5.31 -13.26
CA LEU A 171 0.39 -3.93 -13.73
C LEU A 171 -0.95 -3.21 -13.53
N ALA A 172 -2.06 -3.87 -13.82
CA ALA A 172 -3.39 -3.32 -13.60
C ALA A 172 -3.65 -3.04 -12.11
N SER A 173 -3.25 -3.95 -11.21
CA SER A 173 -3.34 -3.72 -9.77
C SER A 173 -2.49 -2.53 -9.31
N THR A 174 -1.29 -2.40 -9.87
CA THR A 174 -0.37 -1.27 -9.61
C THR A 174 -1.00 0.06 -10.02
N VAL A 175 -1.61 0.11 -11.20
CA VAL A 175 -2.33 1.29 -11.71
C VAL A 175 -3.53 1.61 -10.81
N ALA A 176 -4.31 0.62 -10.39
CA ALA A 176 -5.46 0.80 -9.51
C ALA A 176 -5.04 1.39 -8.15
N TYR A 177 -4.02 0.83 -7.50
CA TYR A 177 -3.53 1.34 -6.22
C TYR A 177 -2.87 2.72 -6.32
N ALA A 178 -2.11 2.99 -7.39
CA ALA A 178 -1.56 4.32 -7.64
C ALA A 178 -2.69 5.34 -7.89
N GLY A 179 -3.68 4.99 -8.69
CA GLY A 179 -4.86 5.81 -8.96
C GLY A 179 -5.65 6.09 -7.67
N ARG A 180 -5.86 5.07 -6.83
CA ARG A 180 -6.50 5.21 -5.52
C ARG A 180 -5.79 6.27 -4.66
N THR A 181 -4.47 6.16 -4.50
CA THR A 181 -3.71 7.10 -3.62
C THR A 181 -3.73 8.52 -4.15
N VAL A 182 -3.60 8.70 -5.47
CA VAL A 182 -3.68 10.03 -6.10
C VAL A 182 -5.10 10.60 -6.00
N CYS A 183 -6.13 9.77 -6.18
CA CYS A 183 -7.52 10.18 -6.00
C CYS A 183 -7.81 10.59 -4.55
N MET A 184 -7.29 9.84 -3.55
CA MET A 184 -7.38 10.22 -2.14
C MET A 184 -6.73 11.57 -1.87
N GLU A 185 -5.53 11.81 -2.42
CA GLU A 185 -4.85 13.10 -2.29
C GLU A 185 -5.65 14.24 -2.93
N TRP A 186 -6.18 14.02 -4.13
CA TRP A 186 -7.01 14.99 -4.82
C TRP A 186 -8.26 15.35 -4.02
N VAL A 187 -8.97 14.34 -3.49
CA VAL A 187 -10.19 14.53 -2.68
C VAL A 187 -9.89 15.30 -1.39
N GLN A 188 -8.79 14.97 -0.70
CA GLN A 188 -8.38 15.65 0.53
C GLN A 188 -7.92 17.09 0.29
N GLY A 189 -7.49 17.43 -0.91
CA GLY A 189 -7.10 18.80 -1.31
C GLY A 189 -8.26 19.69 -1.75
N GLN A 190 -9.49 19.17 -1.85
CA GLN A 190 -10.64 19.94 -2.29
C GLN A 190 -11.34 20.64 -1.12
N PRO A 191 -11.95 21.83 -1.34
CA PRO A 191 -12.80 22.46 -0.35
C PRO A 191 -14.01 21.57 -0.07
N GLY A 192 -14.11 21.07 1.11
CA GLY A 192 -15.21 20.16 1.47
C GLY A 192 -14.91 19.26 2.66
N ASP A 193 -13.78 19.44 3.33
CA ASP A 193 -13.39 18.76 4.60
C ASP A 193 -13.49 17.23 4.59
N VAL A 194 -13.22 16.58 3.42
CA VAL A 194 -13.14 15.13 3.35
C VAL A 194 -11.81 14.69 3.95
N THR A 195 -11.87 13.99 5.04
CA THR A 195 -10.69 13.50 5.74
C THR A 195 -10.19 12.16 5.16
N GLY A 196 -8.89 11.88 5.32
CA GLY A 196 -8.34 10.57 4.98
C GLY A 196 -9.01 9.44 5.75
N ALA A 197 -9.44 9.70 7.00
CA ALA A 197 -10.16 8.73 7.82
C ALA A 197 -11.54 8.37 7.21
N GLU A 198 -12.28 9.34 6.68
CA GLU A 198 -13.56 9.08 5.99
C GLU A 198 -13.37 8.24 4.72
N LEU A 199 -12.32 8.52 3.95
CA LEU A 199 -12.00 7.74 2.75
C LEU A 199 -11.56 6.32 3.12
N SER A 200 -10.71 6.15 4.14
CA SER A 200 -10.31 4.83 4.63
C SER A 200 -11.50 4.05 5.19
N ALA A 201 -12.41 4.70 5.91
CA ALA A 201 -13.65 4.08 6.39
C ALA A 201 -14.56 3.64 5.21
N SER A 202 -14.59 4.41 4.13
CA SER A 202 -15.31 4.03 2.91
C SER A 202 -14.68 2.82 2.22
N ILE A 203 -13.34 2.78 2.09
CA ILE A 203 -12.58 1.63 1.59
C ILE A 203 -12.90 0.39 2.43
N GLY A 204 -12.78 0.51 3.76
CA GLY A 204 -13.06 -0.58 4.69
C GLY A 204 -14.46 -1.15 4.50
N ARG A 205 -15.48 -0.30 4.49
CA ARG A 205 -16.88 -0.73 4.35
C ARG A 205 -17.15 -1.46 3.02
N TRP A 206 -16.76 -0.86 1.90
CA TRP A 206 -17.01 -1.46 0.58
C TRP A 206 -16.20 -2.75 0.37
N GLY A 207 -14.93 -2.74 0.76
CA GLY A 207 -14.08 -3.94 0.69
C GLY A 207 -14.58 -5.06 1.62
N PHE A 208 -15.00 -4.72 2.83
CA PHE A 208 -15.57 -5.70 3.77
C PHE A 208 -16.87 -6.31 3.23
N ILE A 209 -17.78 -5.50 2.68
CA ILE A 209 -19.03 -5.99 2.08
C ILE A 209 -18.72 -6.92 0.91
N ALA A 210 -17.85 -6.50 -0.01
CA ALA A 210 -17.50 -7.28 -1.20
C ALA A 210 -16.85 -8.62 -0.83
N LEU A 211 -15.88 -8.62 0.08
CA LEU A 211 -15.22 -9.85 0.49
C LEU A 211 -16.06 -10.70 1.46
N SER A 212 -16.96 -10.12 2.24
CA SER A 212 -17.92 -10.90 3.00
C SER A 212 -18.91 -11.64 2.09
N ALA A 213 -19.36 -11.01 1.01
CA ALA A 213 -20.15 -11.71 0.00
C ALA A 213 -19.37 -12.89 -0.62
N TRP A 214 -18.06 -12.71 -0.89
CA TRP A 214 -17.19 -13.81 -1.31
C TRP A 214 -17.07 -14.90 -0.26
N GLN A 215 -16.87 -14.55 1.03
CA GLN A 215 -16.80 -15.53 2.11
C GLN A 215 -18.10 -16.35 2.19
N LEU A 216 -19.25 -15.69 2.19
CA LEU A 216 -20.55 -16.34 2.30
C LEU A 216 -20.89 -17.21 1.07
N GLY A 217 -20.60 -16.72 -0.14
CA GLY A 217 -20.94 -17.41 -1.39
C GLY A 217 -19.95 -18.51 -1.80
N TYR A 218 -18.66 -18.35 -1.46
CA TYR A 218 -17.60 -19.25 -1.90
C TYR A 218 -16.97 -20.05 -0.77
N THR A 219 -16.51 -19.39 0.30
CA THR A 219 -15.70 -20.04 1.35
C THR A 219 -16.58 -20.87 2.29
N VAL A 220 -17.70 -20.31 2.77
CA VAL A 220 -18.56 -20.98 3.74
C VAL A 220 -19.13 -22.30 3.19
N PRO A 221 -19.65 -22.37 1.95
CA PRO A 221 -20.13 -23.66 1.39
C PRO A 221 -19.03 -24.72 1.24
N ARG A 222 -17.76 -24.30 1.21
CA ARG A 222 -16.58 -25.17 1.04
C ARG A 222 -15.67 -25.16 2.26
N TRP A 223 -16.22 -24.85 3.43
CA TRP A 223 -15.45 -24.66 4.67
C TRP A 223 -14.54 -25.84 4.99
N ALA A 224 -15.04 -27.07 4.85
CA ALA A 224 -14.29 -28.27 5.14
C ALA A 224 -12.98 -28.37 4.33
N SER A 225 -13.04 -28.08 3.02
CA SER A 225 -11.90 -28.18 2.11
C SER A 225 -11.00 -26.95 2.11
N LEU A 226 -11.57 -25.76 2.34
CA LEU A 226 -10.83 -24.51 2.22
C LEU A 226 -10.27 -23.98 3.55
N VAL A 227 -10.82 -24.41 4.67
CA VAL A 227 -10.42 -23.95 6.00
C VAL A 227 -10.07 -25.12 6.94
N SER A 228 -11.00 -26.07 7.14
CA SER A 228 -10.79 -27.13 8.14
C SER A 228 -9.63 -28.06 7.75
N ALA A 229 -9.59 -28.54 6.51
CA ALA A 229 -8.54 -29.45 6.06
C ALA A 229 -7.15 -28.80 6.03
N PRO A 230 -6.95 -27.58 5.46
CA PRO A 230 -5.67 -26.89 5.54
C PRO A 230 -5.21 -26.58 6.98
N SER A 231 -6.14 -26.14 7.87
CA SER A 231 -5.81 -25.89 9.27
C SER A 231 -5.35 -27.12 10.00
N ALA A 232 -6.05 -28.25 9.79
CA ALA A 232 -5.67 -29.53 10.39
C ALA A 232 -4.32 -30.03 9.85
N ALA A 233 -4.09 -29.95 8.54
CA ALA A 233 -2.82 -30.34 7.91
C ALA A 233 -1.63 -29.48 8.40
N ALA A 234 -1.87 -28.19 8.64
CA ALA A 234 -0.86 -27.27 9.17
C ALA A 234 -0.70 -27.34 10.72
N GLY A 235 -1.50 -28.10 11.42
CA GLY A 235 -1.50 -28.17 12.89
C GLY A 235 -1.82 -26.83 13.56
N VAL A 236 -2.69 -26.00 12.92
CA VAL A 236 -3.00 -24.66 13.40
C VAL A 236 -4.21 -24.71 14.33
N THR A 237 -4.01 -24.29 15.58
CA THR A 237 -5.12 -24.12 16.53
C THR A 237 -5.89 -22.82 16.26
N ALA A 238 -7.19 -22.80 16.61
CA ALA A 238 -8.02 -21.59 16.48
C ALA A 238 -7.44 -20.40 17.26
N ALA A 239 -6.86 -20.65 18.45
CA ALA A 239 -6.22 -19.61 19.25
C ALA A 239 -5.01 -19.00 18.51
N ARG A 240 -4.15 -19.82 17.91
CA ARG A 240 -3.00 -19.36 17.13
C ARG A 240 -3.44 -18.56 15.90
N ALA A 241 -4.46 -19.01 15.20
CA ALA A 241 -5.04 -18.28 14.09
C ALA A 241 -5.58 -16.91 14.55
N ALA A 242 -6.36 -16.87 15.63
CA ALA A 242 -6.94 -15.64 16.18
C ALA A 242 -5.87 -14.62 16.59
N VAL A 243 -4.80 -15.04 17.27
CA VAL A 243 -3.68 -14.17 17.67
C VAL A 243 -3.02 -13.54 16.43
N ASN A 244 -2.76 -14.33 15.38
CA ASN A 244 -2.13 -13.79 14.15
C ASN A 244 -3.06 -12.84 13.39
N HIS A 245 -4.35 -13.12 13.33
CA HIS A 245 -5.32 -12.18 12.77
C HIS A 245 -5.41 -10.89 13.59
N ALA A 246 -5.40 -10.95 14.91
CA ALA A 246 -5.39 -9.78 15.79
C ALA A 246 -4.13 -8.93 15.61
N ALA A 247 -2.95 -9.56 15.52
CA ALA A 247 -1.69 -8.88 15.23
C ALA A 247 -1.74 -8.16 13.87
N TYR A 248 -2.29 -8.83 12.85
CA TYR A 248 -2.45 -8.21 11.53
C TYR A 248 -3.44 -7.04 11.55
N VAL A 249 -4.57 -7.15 12.23
CA VAL A 249 -5.57 -6.07 12.40
C VAL A 249 -4.92 -4.85 13.05
N THR A 250 -4.16 -5.05 14.13
CA THR A 250 -3.50 -3.97 14.87
C THR A 250 -2.45 -3.25 14.02
N THR A 251 -1.60 -4.00 13.34
CA THR A 251 -0.56 -3.42 12.46
C THR A 251 -1.17 -2.77 11.23
N ARG A 252 -2.28 -3.29 10.69
CA ARG A 252 -3.04 -2.67 9.62
C ARG A 252 -3.63 -1.32 10.04
N ALA A 253 -4.22 -1.23 11.23
CA ALA A 253 -4.75 0.02 11.76
C ALA A 253 -3.65 1.10 11.86
N ALA A 254 -2.48 0.75 12.42
CA ALA A 254 -1.34 1.66 12.48
C ALA A 254 -0.87 2.11 11.09
N PHE A 255 -0.83 1.18 10.12
CA PHE A 255 -0.50 1.50 8.73
C PHE A 255 -1.50 2.49 8.12
N VAL A 256 -2.80 2.27 8.25
CA VAL A 256 -3.83 3.15 7.66
C VAL A 256 -3.76 4.56 8.23
N LEU A 257 -3.59 4.69 9.55
CA LEU A 257 -3.44 6.00 10.20
C LEU A 257 -2.20 6.74 9.70
N SER A 258 -1.06 6.05 9.62
CA SER A 258 0.18 6.65 9.13
C SER A 258 0.13 6.95 7.62
N GLN A 259 -0.52 6.12 6.82
CA GLN A 259 -0.73 6.37 5.39
C GLN A 259 -1.53 7.64 5.14
N ASN A 260 -2.62 7.84 5.89
CA ASN A 260 -3.43 9.05 5.77
C ASN A 260 -2.62 10.31 6.11
N GLU A 261 -1.75 10.23 7.12
CA GLU A 261 -0.85 11.33 7.47
C GLU A 261 0.19 11.59 6.37
N VAL A 262 0.76 10.55 5.77
CA VAL A 262 1.71 10.69 4.65
C VAL A 262 1.00 11.29 3.42
N ILE A 263 -0.22 10.86 3.07
CA ILE A 263 -0.96 11.47 1.96
C ILE A 263 -1.14 12.96 2.20
N ARG A 264 -1.46 13.36 3.43
CA ARG A 264 -1.68 14.75 3.81
C ARG A 264 -0.40 15.60 3.77
N THR A 265 0.75 15.04 4.17
CA THR A 265 2.02 15.79 4.36
C THR A 265 2.98 15.65 3.19
N ALA A 266 3.07 14.48 2.56
CA ALA A 266 4.00 14.14 1.49
C ALA A 266 3.32 13.76 0.16
N GLY A 267 1.99 13.57 0.19
CA GLY A 267 1.18 13.22 -0.98
C GLY A 267 1.29 11.75 -1.40
N ALA A 268 0.61 11.40 -2.50
CA ALA A 268 0.55 10.05 -3.04
C ALA A 268 1.93 9.49 -3.44
N THR A 269 2.80 10.34 -3.97
CA THR A 269 4.18 9.94 -4.33
C THR A 269 4.98 9.53 -3.08
N GLY A 270 4.75 10.19 -1.93
CA GLY A 270 5.34 9.81 -0.64
C GLY A 270 4.89 8.40 -0.20
N VAL A 271 3.61 8.07 -0.39
CA VAL A 271 3.10 6.70 -0.14
C VAL A 271 3.76 5.67 -1.06
N GLY A 272 3.88 5.99 -2.36
CA GLY A 272 4.59 5.14 -3.33
C GLY A 272 6.03 4.89 -2.92
N LEU A 273 6.74 5.93 -2.47
CA LEU A 273 8.11 5.83 -1.98
C LEU A 273 8.22 4.88 -0.77
N VAL A 274 7.38 5.09 0.24
CA VAL A 274 7.39 4.21 1.43
C VAL A 274 7.07 2.77 1.05
N THR A 275 6.12 2.56 0.12
CA THR A 275 5.77 1.22 -0.38
C THR A 275 6.96 0.55 -1.07
N ALA A 276 7.74 1.30 -1.84
CA ALA A 276 8.95 0.81 -2.48
C ALA A 276 10.06 0.45 -1.47
N VAL A 277 10.37 1.36 -0.54
CA VAL A 277 11.38 1.15 0.50
C VAL A 277 10.97 0.03 1.47
N ARG A 278 9.68 -0.09 1.78
CA ARG A 278 9.13 -1.19 2.59
C ARG A 278 9.53 -2.57 2.06
N SER A 279 9.56 -2.76 0.74
CA SER A 279 9.93 -4.05 0.15
C SER A 279 11.34 -4.48 0.55
N VAL A 280 12.25 -3.52 0.70
CA VAL A 280 13.61 -3.75 1.22
C VAL A 280 13.58 -4.07 2.70
N ALA A 281 12.88 -3.28 3.51
CA ALA A 281 12.76 -3.48 4.94
C ALA A 281 12.14 -4.84 5.28
N VAL A 282 11.08 -5.23 4.58
CA VAL A 282 10.47 -6.56 4.71
C VAL A 282 11.44 -7.66 4.31
N GLY A 283 12.21 -7.49 3.24
CA GLY A 283 13.25 -8.45 2.82
C GLY A 283 14.32 -8.65 3.90
N LEU A 284 14.82 -7.58 4.51
CA LEU A 284 15.79 -7.64 5.59
C LEU A 284 15.23 -8.36 6.82
N VAL A 285 14.05 -7.96 7.28
CA VAL A 285 13.38 -8.60 8.44
C VAL A 285 13.07 -10.06 8.16
N SER A 286 12.57 -10.38 6.95
CA SER A 286 12.27 -11.76 6.56
C SER A 286 13.53 -12.62 6.51
N SER A 287 14.64 -12.08 6.02
CA SER A 287 15.93 -12.78 6.02
C SER A 287 16.39 -13.07 7.45
N PHE A 288 16.32 -12.08 8.33
CA PHE A 288 16.69 -12.27 9.74
C PHE A 288 15.83 -13.33 10.44
N LEU A 289 14.50 -13.32 10.21
CA LEU A 289 13.58 -14.22 10.90
C LEU A 289 13.54 -15.63 10.31
N PHE A 290 13.76 -15.80 9.01
CA PHE A 290 13.42 -17.02 8.31
C PHE A 290 14.58 -17.66 7.53
N CYS A 291 15.76 -17.01 7.41
CA CYS A 291 16.89 -17.55 6.65
C CYS A 291 17.35 -18.92 7.20
N GLY A 292 17.33 -19.10 8.53
CA GLY A 292 17.70 -20.38 9.15
C GLY A 292 16.76 -21.54 8.84
N THR A 293 15.49 -21.25 8.53
CA THR A 293 14.46 -22.28 8.22
C THR A 293 14.12 -22.37 6.75
N MET A 294 14.38 -21.30 6.00
CA MET A 294 14.07 -21.19 4.56
C MET A 294 15.23 -20.51 3.83
N PRO A 295 16.16 -21.28 3.21
CA PRO A 295 17.31 -20.73 2.49
C PRO A 295 16.94 -19.72 1.39
N SER A 296 15.76 -19.85 0.79
CA SER A 296 15.23 -18.90 -0.21
C SER A 296 14.94 -17.50 0.32
N GLN A 297 14.90 -17.33 1.65
CA GLN A 297 14.70 -16.03 2.32
C GLN A 297 16.03 -15.35 2.68
N CYS A 298 17.17 -16.02 2.51
CA CYS A 298 18.48 -15.45 2.78
C CYS A 298 18.82 -14.37 1.74
N LEU A 299 19.31 -13.24 2.19
CA LEU A 299 19.73 -12.16 1.31
C LEU A 299 21.15 -12.41 0.78
N SER A 300 21.30 -12.35 -0.54
CA SER A 300 22.61 -12.36 -1.19
C SER A 300 23.27 -10.96 -1.10
N THR A 301 24.59 -10.90 -1.27
CA THR A 301 25.35 -9.64 -1.33
C THR A 301 24.80 -8.69 -2.40
N VAL A 302 24.39 -9.24 -3.55
CA VAL A 302 23.81 -8.44 -4.65
C VAL A 302 22.46 -7.85 -4.24
N GLN A 303 21.61 -8.61 -3.54
CA GLN A 303 20.33 -8.11 -3.03
C GLN A 303 20.53 -7.01 -1.99
N LEU A 304 21.58 -7.10 -1.15
CA LEU A 304 21.95 -6.05 -0.21
C LEU A 304 22.43 -4.78 -0.93
N ALA A 305 23.24 -4.91 -1.99
CA ALA A 305 23.65 -3.77 -2.81
C ALA A 305 22.46 -3.07 -3.46
N CYS A 306 21.52 -3.83 -4.06
CA CYS A 306 20.27 -3.28 -4.60
C CYS A 306 19.43 -2.59 -3.51
N ALA A 307 19.38 -3.17 -2.31
CA ALA A 307 18.69 -2.58 -1.17
C ALA A 307 19.29 -1.20 -0.78
N ALA A 308 20.62 -1.09 -0.78
CA ALA A 308 21.31 0.18 -0.51
C ALA A 308 20.96 1.26 -1.56
N VAL A 309 20.89 0.89 -2.84
CA VAL A 309 20.46 1.81 -3.92
C VAL A 309 19.01 2.28 -3.71
N VAL A 310 18.10 1.37 -3.34
CA VAL A 310 16.69 1.72 -3.06
C VAL A 310 16.59 2.68 -1.88
N VAL A 311 17.29 2.39 -0.78
CA VAL A 311 17.29 3.26 0.41
C VAL A 311 17.92 4.62 0.09
N GLY A 312 19.07 4.66 -0.60
CA GLY A 312 19.72 5.89 -1.03
C GLY A 312 18.83 6.76 -1.92
N GLY A 313 18.15 6.15 -2.90
CA GLY A 313 17.17 6.84 -3.75
C GLY A 313 15.97 7.38 -2.94
N GLY A 314 15.50 6.60 -1.97
CA GLY A 314 14.42 7.02 -1.05
C GLY A 314 14.81 8.21 -0.20
N VAL A 315 16.01 8.21 0.37
CA VAL A 315 16.55 9.33 1.14
C VAL A 315 16.71 10.58 0.26
N THR A 316 17.27 10.43 -0.94
CA THR A 316 17.41 11.54 -1.91
C THR A 316 16.07 12.19 -2.21
N TYR A 317 15.02 11.37 -2.47
CA TYR A 317 13.68 11.87 -2.68
C TYR A 317 13.13 12.60 -1.45
N ALA A 318 13.26 12.01 -0.25
CA ALA A 318 12.72 12.57 0.99
C ALA A 318 13.37 13.91 1.34
N LEU A 319 14.70 14.04 1.17
CA LEU A 319 15.43 15.28 1.39
C LEU A 319 15.01 16.38 0.38
N ALA A 320 14.80 16.02 -0.88
CA ALA A 320 14.34 16.95 -1.91
C ALA A 320 12.86 17.35 -1.73
N ALA A 321 12.05 16.54 -1.05
CA ALA A 321 10.66 16.84 -0.72
C ALA A 321 10.51 17.72 0.52
N ALA A 322 11.54 17.79 1.38
CA ALA A 322 11.52 18.64 2.57
C ALA A 322 11.45 20.13 2.12
N PRO A 323 10.53 20.94 2.66
CA PRO A 323 10.45 22.34 2.32
C PRO A 323 11.75 23.03 2.71
N SER A 324 12.46 23.57 1.73
CA SER A 324 13.66 24.36 1.97
C SER A 324 13.26 25.58 2.85
N ARG A 325 13.61 25.56 4.12
CA ARG A 325 13.41 26.70 5.07
C ARG A 325 13.94 28.02 4.52
N ALA A 326 14.94 27.94 3.64
CA ALA A 326 15.57 29.10 3.01
C ALA A 326 14.68 29.85 1.99
N ARG A 327 13.60 29.25 1.45
CA ARG A 327 12.69 29.96 0.53
C ARG A 327 11.56 30.73 1.25
N ARG A 328 11.22 30.42 2.49
CA ARG A 328 10.22 31.18 3.25
C ARG A 328 10.76 32.49 3.82
N SER A 329 12.04 32.55 4.15
CA SER A 329 12.70 33.77 4.68
C SER A 329 12.95 34.87 3.64
N LYS A 330 12.71 34.62 2.35
CA LYS A 330 12.85 35.64 1.28
C LYS A 330 11.53 36.11 0.70
N ALA A 331 10.41 35.63 1.23
CA ALA A 331 9.05 36.00 0.77
C ALA A 331 8.29 36.84 1.84
N ASP A 332 8.86 36.97 3.02
CA ASP A 332 8.49 37.91 4.10
C ASP A 332 9.50 39.08 4.12
#